data_d97f09b65eaf88923f1d835ae0249462
#
_entry.id   d97f09b65eaf88923f1d835ae0249462
#
_cell.length_a   1.000
_cell.length_b   1.000
_cell.length_c   1.000
_cell.angle_alpha   90.00
_cell.angle_beta   90.00
_cell.angle_gamma   90.00
#
_symmetry.space_group_name_H-M   'P 1'
#
loop_
_entity.id
_entity.type
_entity.pdbx_description
1 polymer ?
#
loop_
_entity_poly.entity_id
_entity_poly.type
_entity_poly.pdbx_seq_one_letter_code
_entity_poly.pdbx_strand_id
1 'polypeptide(L)'
;MQEELKRLEKEAVEKVEAAGSLKEVNDVRVAYLGKKGPITEVLRGMGKLSAEERPKMGALANEVREKIAAAIAEKNARLEEEEVKRKLKEQTIDVTLPGSTVKTGARHPLTIVIEEIEDLFISMGYSVEEGPEVETDYYNFEALNLPKEHPARDMQDSFYITEDTLMRTQTSPVQTRTMEKHKGKGPVKIICPGKVYRRDNDDATHSHQFMQIEGLCVDRNISMSDLKGTLETVAKKMFGEEREIRLRPSFFPFTEPSVEVDVSCFKCGGKGCSVCKQTGWIEILGAGMVHPNVLEMAGFDSKQYQGFAFGMGVERIAMLKYGIDDIRHFYTNDVRFLSQFKQA
;
A
#
# COMPACT_ATOMS: atom_id res chain seq x y z
N MET A 1 -82.44 18.83 23.51
CA MET A 1 -81.62 18.92 22.32
C MET A 1 -80.39 19.83 22.48
N GLN A 2 -80.49 21.09 22.95
CA GLN A 2 -79.32 21.98 23.20
C GLN A 2 -78.35 21.38 24.23
N GLU A 3 -78.89 20.99 25.40
CA GLU A 3 -78.05 20.34 26.44
C GLU A 3 -77.44 19.01 26.00
N GLU A 4 -78.16 18.32 25.18
CA GLU A 4 -77.69 17.03 24.61
C GLU A 4 -76.54 17.25 23.64
N LEU A 5 -76.58 18.23 22.75
CA LEU A 5 -75.46 18.58 21.85
C LEU A 5 -74.21 18.99 22.65
N LYS A 6 -74.35 19.81 23.68
CA LYS A 6 -73.30 20.24 24.59
C LYS A 6 -72.68 19.05 25.37
N ARG A 7 -73.52 18.09 25.79
CA ARG A 7 -73.08 16.89 26.46
C ARG A 7 -72.25 16.01 25.46
N LEU A 8 -72.77 15.82 24.22
CA LEU A 8 -72.09 15.09 23.22
C LEU A 8 -70.74 15.72 22.76
N GLU A 9 -70.69 17.08 22.73
CA GLU A 9 -69.46 17.83 22.51
C GLU A 9 -68.44 17.47 23.57
N LYS A 10 -68.78 17.58 24.83
CA LYS A 10 -67.90 17.32 25.97
C LYS A 10 -67.42 15.87 25.98
N GLU A 11 -68.32 14.91 25.84
CA GLU A 11 -68.01 13.50 25.80
C GLU A 11 -67.05 13.12 24.61
N ALA A 12 -67.30 13.74 23.43
CA ALA A 12 -66.45 13.48 22.26
C ALA A 12 -65.04 14.05 22.44
N VAL A 13 -64.91 15.30 22.94
CA VAL A 13 -63.64 15.94 23.20
C VAL A 13 -62.85 15.19 24.28
N GLU A 14 -63.49 14.78 25.38
CA GLU A 14 -62.83 13.95 26.42
C GLU A 14 -62.31 12.63 25.87
N LYS A 15 -63.07 11.96 24.99
CA LYS A 15 -62.61 10.73 24.34
C LYS A 15 -61.49 10.94 23.33
N VAL A 16 -61.52 12.04 22.59
CA VAL A 16 -60.41 12.42 21.69
C VAL A 16 -59.14 12.69 22.51
N GLU A 17 -59.27 13.42 23.62
CA GLU A 17 -58.15 13.71 24.52
C GLU A 17 -57.53 12.40 25.10
N ALA A 18 -58.39 11.47 25.52
CA ALA A 18 -58.01 10.20 26.12
C ALA A 18 -57.40 9.19 25.09
N ALA A 19 -57.64 9.41 23.80
CA ALA A 19 -57.13 8.51 22.75
C ALA A 19 -55.60 8.49 22.71
N GLY A 20 -55.02 7.31 22.73
CA GLY A 20 -53.56 7.06 22.69
C GLY A 20 -53.01 6.76 21.30
N SER A 21 -53.88 6.63 20.29
CA SER A 21 -53.46 6.29 18.93
C SER A 21 -54.33 6.94 17.86
N LEU A 22 -53.76 7.17 16.66
CA LEU A 22 -54.51 7.71 15.51
C LEU A 22 -55.72 6.85 15.14
N LYS A 23 -55.68 5.55 15.40
CA LYS A 23 -56.77 4.62 15.18
C LYS A 23 -57.92 4.93 16.15
N GLU A 24 -57.63 5.09 17.42
CA GLU A 24 -58.63 5.44 18.45
C GLU A 24 -59.28 6.80 18.19
N VAL A 25 -58.47 7.82 17.79
CA VAL A 25 -59.02 9.14 17.39
C VAL A 25 -59.95 9.00 16.18
N ASN A 26 -59.61 8.20 15.19
CA ASN A 26 -60.49 7.92 14.06
C ASN A 26 -61.76 7.19 14.47
N ASP A 27 -61.68 6.24 15.40
CA ASP A 27 -62.85 5.52 15.92
C ASP A 27 -63.81 6.49 16.62
N VAL A 28 -63.30 7.44 17.42
CA VAL A 28 -64.11 8.52 18.01
C VAL A 28 -64.74 9.40 16.93
N ARG A 29 -63.97 9.76 15.88
CA ARG A 29 -64.48 10.51 14.73
C ARG A 29 -65.68 9.81 14.08
N VAL A 30 -65.56 8.53 13.83
CA VAL A 30 -66.62 7.71 13.19
C VAL A 30 -67.84 7.60 14.13
N ALA A 31 -67.56 7.36 15.42
CA ALA A 31 -68.63 7.19 16.43
C ALA A 31 -69.48 8.47 16.59
N TYR A 32 -68.89 9.68 16.60
CA TYR A 32 -69.61 10.91 16.89
C TYR A 32 -70.00 11.69 15.62
N LEU A 33 -69.12 11.77 14.62
CA LEU A 33 -69.31 12.54 13.38
C LEU A 33 -69.74 11.67 12.19
N GLY A 34 -69.82 10.37 12.35
CA GLY A 34 -70.23 9.45 11.29
C GLY A 34 -71.70 9.58 10.88
N LYS A 35 -72.06 8.97 9.75
CA LYS A 35 -73.45 9.03 9.20
C LYS A 35 -74.54 8.52 10.14
N LYS A 36 -74.16 7.64 11.08
CA LYS A 36 -75.06 7.08 12.13
C LYS A 36 -74.69 7.58 13.52
N GLY A 37 -73.85 8.60 13.63
CA GLY A 37 -73.43 9.16 14.92
C GLY A 37 -74.53 10.00 15.58
N PRO A 38 -74.44 10.15 16.92
CA PRO A 38 -75.48 10.82 17.69
C PRO A 38 -75.71 12.31 17.29
N ILE A 39 -74.68 13.00 16.83
CA ILE A 39 -74.80 14.36 16.31
C ILE A 39 -75.62 14.38 15.03
N THR A 40 -75.43 13.39 14.15
CA THR A 40 -76.23 13.29 12.92
C THR A 40 -77.66 12.90 13.21
N GLU A 41 -77.91 12.10 14.23
CA GLU A 41 -79.28 11.77 14.68
C GLU A 41 -79.99 12.96 15.27
N VAL A 42 -79.36 13.80 16.08
CA VAL A 42 -79.90 15.03 16.59
C VAL A 42 -80.26 16.00 15.44
N LEU A 43 -79.40 16.13 14.42
CA LEU A 43 -79.66 16.88 13.20
C LEU A 43 -80.89 16.38 12.41
N ARG A 44 -81.06 15.08 12.32
CA ARG A 44 -82.24 14.45 11.67
C ARG A 44 -83.52 14.74 12.44
N GLY A 45 -83.47 14.83 13.79
CA GLY A 45 -84.59 15.13 14.67
C GLY A 45 -85.06 16.55 14.56
N MET A 46 -84.30 17.49 14.02
CA MET A 46 -84.65 18.90 13.83
C MET A 46 -85.88 19.11 12.93
N GLY A 47 -86.29 18.13 12.12
CA GLY A 47 -87.56 18.21 11.35
C GLY A 47 -88.78 18.42 12.17
N LYS A 48 -88.77 18.17 13.50
CA LYS A 48 -89.89 18.32 14.43
C LYS A 48 -89.94 19.69 15.15
N LEU A 49 -88.94 20.60 14.90
CA LEU A 49 -88.83 21.91 15.50
C LEU A 49 -89.56 23.00 14.67
N SER A 50 -89.93 24.10 15.34
CA SER A 50 -90.50 25.24 14.71
C SER A 50 -89.59 25.93 13.70
N ALA A 51 -90.18 26.72 12.77
CA ALA A 51 -89.44 27.38 11.70
C ALA A 51 -88.37 28.39 12.23
N GLU A 52 -88.57 28.93 13.40
CA GLU A 52 -87.66 29.89 14.05
C GLU A 52 -86.51 29.23 14.84
N GLU A 53 -86.73 28.00 15.31
CA GLU A 53 -85.77 27.29 16.17
C GLU A 53 -84.77 26.42 15.29
N ARG A 54 -85.18 26.02 14.10
CA ARG A 54 -84.33 25.20 13.20
C ARG A 54 -83.00 25.85 12.83
N PRO A 55 -82.94 27.14 12.44
CA PRO A 55 -81.64 27.75 12.10
C PRO A 55 -80.72 27.91 13.31
N LYS A 56 -81.24 28.18 14.49
CA LYS A 56 -80.44 28.29 15.72
C LYS A 56 -79.88 26.96 16.16
N MET A 57 -80.67 25.91 16.03
CA MET A 57 -80.21 24.55 16.34
C MET A 57 -79.21 24.00 15.30
N GLY A 58 -79.40 24.33 14.03
CA GLY A 58 -78.50 24.01 12.96
C GLY A 58 -77.13 24.67 13.12
N ALA A 59 -77.10 25.93 13.50
CA ALA A 59 -75.91 26.70 13.81
C ALA A 59 -75.14 26.07 14.99
N LEU A 60 -75.85 25.74 16.09
CA LEU A 60 -75.25 25.12 17.27
C LEU A 60 -74.68 23.70 16.93
N ALA A 61 -75.39 22.87 16.14
CA ALA A 61 -74.92 21.58 15.76
C ALA A 61 -73.68 21.64 14.85
N ASN A 62 -73.61 22.65 13.97
CA ASN A 62 -72.43 22.90 13.16
C ASN A 62 -71.21 23.34 14.01
N GLU A 63 -71.47 24.27 14.98
CA GLU A 63 -70.45 24.72 15.94
C GLU A 63 -69.86 23.51 16.73
N VAL A 64 -70.71 22.65 17.28
CA VAL A 64 -70.28 21.42 17.97
C VAL A 64 -69.50 20.52 17.11
N ARG A 65 -69.92 20.33 15.86
CA ARG A 65 -69.22 19.51 14.87
C ARG A 65 -67.85 20.08 14.54
N GLU A 66 -67.73 21.39 14.36
CA GLU A 66 -66.45 22.06 14.07
C GLU A 66 -65.49 21.96 15.27
N LYS A 67 -65.98 22.12 16.50
CA LYS A 67 -65.19 22.00 17.72
C LYS A 67 -64.63 20.56 17.87
N ILE A 68 -65.45 19.54 17.64
CA ILE A 68 -64.99 18.13 17.69
C ILE A 68 -64.01 17.86 16.56
N ALA A 69 -64.24 18.39 15.38
CA ALA A 69 -63.31 18.21 14.22
C ALA A 69 -61.97 18.91 14.50
N ALA A 70 -61.99 20.09 15.13
CA ALA A 70 -60.77 20.80 15.51
C ALA A 70 -59.98 20.02 16.58
N ALA A 71 -60.65 19.51 17.62
CA ALA A 71 -60.00 18.68 18.65
C ALA A 71 -59.40 17.41 18.08
N ILE A 72 -60.06 16.76 17.10
CA ILE A 72 -59.54 15.60 16.38
C ILE A 72 -58.30 15.97 15.58
N ALA A 73 -58.31 17.08 14.85
CA ALA A 73 -57.18 17.53 14.06
C ALA A 73 -55.96 17.85 14.94
N GLU A 74 -56.18 18.56 16.05
CA GLU A 74 -55.11 18.87 17.00
C GLU A 74 -54.48 17.61 17.63
N LYS A 75 -55.32 16.67 18.07
CA LYS A 75 -54.86 15.40 18.65
C LYS A 75 -54.09 14.56 17.65
N ASN A 76 -54.56 14.48 16.40
CA ASN A 76 -53.86 13.76 15.34
C ASN A 76 -52.47 14.36 15.09
N ALA A 77 -52.40 15.70 14.95
CA ALA A 77 -51.11 16.36 14.73
C ALA A 77 -50.12 16.07 15.88
N ARG A 78 -50.60 16.08 17.13
CA ARG A 78 -49.78 15.77 18.31
C ARG A 78 -49.31 14.32 18.31
N LEU A 79 -50.16 13.35 18.01
CA LEU A 79 -49.80 11.94 17.93
C LEU A 79 -48.83 11.65 16.77
N GLU A 80 -49.00 12.27 15.63
CA GLU A 80 -48.09 12.18 14.50
C GLU A 80 -46.69 12.74 14.86
N GLU A 81 -46.66 13.91 15.52
CA GLU A 81 -45.39 14.50 15.98
C GLU A 81 -44.68 13.60 17.01
N GLU A 82 -45.44 13.04 17.98
CA GLU A 82 -44.90 12.11 18.96
C GLU A 82 -44.36 10.81 18.29
N GLU A 83 -45.06 10.30 17.31
CA GLU A 83 -44.61 9.13 16.55
C GLU A 83 -43.32 9.40 15.74
N VAL A 84 -43.24 10.56 15.10
CA VAL A 84 -42.02 11.01 14.40
C VAL A 84 -40.84 11.13 15.39
N LYS A 85 -41.10 11.80 16.55
CA LYS A 85 -40.06 11.95 17.59
C LYS A 85 -39.57 10.58 18.10
N ARG A 86 -40.50 9.63 18.30
CA ARG A 86 -40.17 8.28 18.73
C ARG A 86 -39.30 7.55 17.66
N LYS A 87 -39.74 7.59 16.40
CA LYS A 87 -38.98 6.97 15.28
C LYS A 87 -37.61 7.58 15.15
N LEU A 88 -37.48 8.90 15.22
CA LEU A 88 -36.18 9.56 15.16
C LEU A 88 -35.26 9.14 16.31
N LYS A 89 -35.81 8.98 17.52
CA LYS A 89 -35.03 8.49 18.66
C LYS A 89 -34.63 7.04 18.54
N GLU A 90 -35.51 6.17 18.04
CA GLU A 90 -35.24 4.75 17.82
C GLU A 90 -34.22 4.50 16.68
N GLN A 91 -34.21 5.41 15.69
CA GLN A 91 -33.30 5.31 14.52
C GLN A 91 -32.03 6.15 14.67
N THR A 92 -31.76 6.69 15.87
CA THR A 92 -30.53 7.45 16.11
C THR A 92 -29.31 6.57 15.93
N ILE A 93 -28.43 6.97 15.02
CA ILE A 93 -27.14 6.31 14.78
C ILE A 93 -26.07 7.07 15.56
N ASP A 94 -25.21 6.35 16.25
CA ASP A 94 -24.03 6.93 16.87
C ASP A 94 -23.02 7.31 15.77
N VAL A 95 -22.96 8.60 15.47
CA VAL A 95 -22.06 9.15 14.44
C VAL A 95 -20.59 9.18 14.88
N THR A 96 -20.31 8.85 16.15
CA THR A 96 -18.93 8.75 16.65
C THR A 96 -18.32 7.39 16.44
N LEU A 97 -19.12 6.40 16.01
CA LEU A 97 -18.60 5.08 15.66
C LEU A 97 -17.60 5.20 14.51
N PRO A 98 -16.39 4.63 14.64
CA PRO A 98 -15.41 4.67 13.57
C PRO A 98 -15.93 3.90 12.36
N GLY A 99 -15.72 4.44 11.16
CA GLY A 99 -16.00 3.74 9.92
C GLY A 99 -15.07 2.53 9.73
N SER A 100 -15.39 1.65 8.81
CA SER A 100 -14.48 0.57 8.39
C SER A 100 -13.25 1.18 7.72
N THR A 101 -12.07 0.96 8.30
CA THR A 101 -10.80 1.38 7.70
C THR A 101 -10.41 0.41 6.60
N VAL A 102 -10.15 0.92 5.40
CA VAL A 102 -9.52 0.13 4.34
C VAL A 102 -8.07 -0.12 4.74
N LYS A 103 -7.70 -1.39 4.91
CA LYS A 103 -6.29 -1.77 5.15
C LYS A 103 -5.52 -1.59 3.85
N THR A 104 -4.65 -0.60 3.79
CA THR A 104 -3.70 -0.44 2.68
C THR A 104 -2.55 -1.42 2.84
N GLY A 105 -2.08 -2.01 1.73
CA GLY A 105 -0.87 -2.82 1.69
C GLY A 105 0.38 -1.97 1.95
N ALA A 106 1.51 -2.64 2.14
CA ALA A 106 2.85 -2.04 2.15
C ALA A 106 3.66 -2.62 1.00
N ARG A 107 4.59 -1.85 0.43
CA ARG A 107 5.60 -2.39 -0.48
C ARG A 107 6.59 -3.23 0.32
N HIS A 108 7.09 -4.28 -0.31
CA HIS A 108 8.14 -5.09 0.30
C HIS A 108 9.42 -4.24 0.47
N PRO A 109 10.16 -4.32 1.59
CA PRO A 109 11.36 -3.50 1.81
C PRO A 109 12.44 -3.68 0.74
N LEU A 110 12.61 -4.86 0.16
CA LEU A 110 13.52 -5.06 -0.97
C LEU A 110 13.07 -4.30 -2.22
N THR A 111 11.77 -4.29 -2.52
CA THR A 111 11.22 -3.52 -3.64
C THR A 111 11.48 -2.02 -3.46
N ILE A 112 11.30 -1.50 -2.24
CA ILE A 112 11.59 -0.08 -1.95
C ILE A 112 13.07 0.24 -2.21
N VAL A 113 13.99 -0.62 -1.76
CA VAL A 113 15.44 -0.42 -1.97
C VAL A 113 15.82 -0.53 -3.44
N ILE A 114 15.24 -1.49 -4.18
CA ILE A 114 15.48 -1.63 -5.62
C ILE A 114 15.04 -0.38 -6.36
N GLU A 115 13.81 0.08 -6.16
CA GLU A 115 13.27 1.29 -6.79
C GLU A 115 14.12 2.53 -6.48
N GLU A 116 14.58 2.70 -5.24
CA GLU A 116 15.47 3.82 -4.87
C GLU A 116 16.81 3.77 -5.60
N ILE A 117 17.39 2.58 -5.78
CA ILE A 117 18.64 2.39 -6.51
C ILE A 117 18.42 2.60 -8.01
N GLU A 118 17.35 2.07 -8.58
CA GLU A 118 16.98 2.26 -9.97
C GLU A 118 16.81 3.76 -10.29
N ASP A 119 16.01 4.48 -9.50
CA ASP A 119 15.80 5.92 -9.67
C ASP A 119 17.11 6.70 -9.62
N LEU A 120 18.01 6.35 -8.70
CA LEU A 120 19.31 6.96 -8.59
C LEU A 120 20.14 6.74 -9.86
N PHE A 121 20.25 5.51 -10.35
CA PHE A 121 21.06 5.20 -11.53
C PHE A 121 20.43 5.74 -12.82
N ILE A 122 19.11 5.72 -12.96
CA ILE A 122 18.40 6.36 -14.07
C ILE A 122 18.73 7.87 -14.08
N SER A 123 18.78 8.55 -12.93
CA SER A 123 19.15 9.96 -12.84
C SER A 123 20.61 10.23 -13.27
N MET A 124 21.49 9.23 -13.18
CA MET A 124 22.88 9.27 -13.67
C MET A 124 23.04 8.83 -15.13
N GLY A 125 21.93 8.54 -15.82
CA GLY A 125 21.92 8.17 -17.25
C GLY A 125 22.17 6.68 -17.51
N TYR A 126 21.90 5.80 -16.54
CA TYR A 126 21.91 4.36 -16.74
C TYR A 126 20.53 3.87 -17.19
N SER A 127 20.48 2.79 -17.96
CA SER A 127 19.26 2.04 -18.23
C SER A 127 19.17 0.81 -17.32
N VAL A 128 17.94 0.38 -17.04
CA VAL A 128 17.66 -0.86 -16.31
C VAL A 128 17.52 -1.97 -17.34
N GLU A 129 18.31 -3.02 -17.20
CA GLU A 129 18.29 -4.18 -18.09
C GLU A 129 17.98 -5.45 -17.32
N GLU A 130 17.15 -6.30 -17.90
CA GLU A 130 16.75 -7.59 -17.33
C GLU A 130 17.28 -8.77 -18.18
N GLY A 131 17.39 -9.92 -17.55
CA GLY A 131 17.80 -11.16 -18.21
C GLY A 131 17.23 -12.40 -17.54
N PRO A 132 17.42 -13.58 -18.14
CA PRO A 132 16.85 -14.83 -17.64
C PRO A 132 17.47 -15.25 -16.30
N GLU A 133 16.67 -15.83 -15.41
CA GLU A 133 17.14 -16.44 -14.15
C GLU A 133 17.77 -17.83 -14.40
N VAL A 134 17.28 -18.56 -15.39
CA VAL A 134 17.89 -19.80 -15.89
C VAL A 134 18.84 -19.42 -17.01
N GLU A 135 20.13 -19.62 -16.79
CA GLU A 135 21.19 -19.12 -17.65
C GLU A 135 22.08 -20.25 -18.17
N THR A 136 22.79 -19.99 -19.26
CA THR A 136 23.78 -20.91 -19.74
C THR A 136 25.12 -20.74 -19.00
N ASP A 137 25.89 -21.81 -18.88
CA ASP A 137 27.23 -21.79 -18.29
C ASP A 137 28.15 -20.77 -18.97
N TYR A 138 28.00 -20.62 -20.29
CA TYR A 138 28.76 -19.63 -21.07
C TYR A 138 28.56 -18.19 -20.51
N TYR A 139 27.33 -17.71 -20.40
CA TYR A 139 27.06 -16.34 -19.91
C TYR A 139 27.33 -16.19 -18.43
N ASN A 140 27.06 -17.23 -17.61
CA ASN A 140 27.25 -17.14 -16.18
C ASN A 140 28.73 -17.20 -15.76
N PHE A 141 29.57 -17.80 -16.59
CA PHE A 141 30.99 -18.03 -16.27
C PHE A 141 31.96 -17.71 -17.39
N GLU A 142 31.92 -18.41 -18.54
CA GLU A 142 32.98 -18.31 -19.56
C GLU A 142 33.13 -16.88 -20.09
N ALA A 143 32.03 -16.23 -20.47
CA ALA A 143 31.99 -14.84 -20.94
C ALA A 143 32.40 -13.81 -19.88
N LEU A 144 32.54 -14.23 -18.63
CA LEU A 144 33.02 -13.44 -17.49
C LEU A 144 34.45 -13.82 -17.07
N ASN A 145 35.25 -14.34 -18.02
CA ASN A 145 36.63 -14.73 -17.80
C ASN A 145 36.80 -15.86 -16.75
N LEU A 146 35.80 -16.76 -16.63
CA LEU A 146 35.86 -17.98 -15.82
C LEU A 146 35.74 -19.22 -16.70
N PRO A 147 36.82 -19.67 -17.33
CA PRO A 147 36.82 -20.91 -18.15
C PRO A 147 36.49 -22.15 -17.30
N LYS A 148 36.12 -23.26 -17.95
CA LYS A 148 35.61 -24.47 -17.27
C LYS A 148 36.54 -25.01 -16.18
N GLU A 149 37.85 -24.89 -16.35
CA GLU A 149 38.88 -25.37 -15.41
C GLU A 149 39.25 -24.30 -14.31
N HIS A 150 38.55 -23.17 -14.24
CA HIS A 150 38.94 -22.11 -13.32
C HIS A 150 38.56 -22.45 -11.88
N PRO A 151 39.46 -22.38 -10.88
CA PRO A 151 39.17 -22.76 -9.49
C PRO A 151 38.06 -21.94 -8.83
N ALA A 152 37.86 -20.71 -9.28
CA ALA A 152 36.77 -19.83 -8.72
C ALA A 152 35.36 -20.35 -9.02
N ARG A 153 35.18 -21.32 -9.94
CA ARG A 153 33.89 -21.99 -10.16
C ARG A 153 33.50 -22.88 -8.99
N ASP A 154 34.45 -23.58 -8.40
CA ASP A 154 34.22 -24.45 -7.23
C ASP A 154 33.83 -23.65 -5.97
N MET A 155 34.23 -22.37 -5.92
CA MET A 155 33.88 -21.46 -4.83
C MET A 155 32.44 -20.93 -4.94
N GLN A 156 31.81 -21.04 -6.10
CA GLN A 156 30.40 -20.66 -6.32
C GLN A 156 29.55 -21.92 -6.40
N ASP A 157 29.10 -22.42 -5.28
CA ASP A 157 28.12 -23.50 -5.22
C ASP A 157 26.88 -23.15 -6.03
N SER A 158 26.73 -23.78 -7.22
CA SER A 158 25.73 -23.44 -8.21
C SER A 158 24.65 -24.50 -8.32
N PHE A 159 23.42 -24.10 -8.62
CA PHE A 159 22.33 -25.02 -8.93
C PHE A 159 22.27 -25.29 -10.43
N TYR A 160 22.88 -26.38 -10.87
CA TYR A 160 22.82 -26.84 -12.25
C TYR A 160 21.52 -27.59 -12.53
N ILE A 161 20.90 -27.28 -13.68
CA ILE A 161 19.71 -27.95 -14.21
C ILE A 161 20.14 -29.03 -15.21
N THR A 162 21.11 -28.69 -16.06
CA THR A 162 21.82 -29.60 -16.98
C THR A 162 23.31 -29.33 -16.87
N GLU A 163 24.14 -30.04 -17.68
CA GLU A 163 25.60 -29.80 -17.73
C GLU A 163 25.98 -28.36 -18.11
N ASP A 164 25.15 -27.71 -18.95
CA ASP A 164 25.43 -26.37 -19.50
C ASP A 164 24.38 -25.30 -19.10
N THR A 165 23.44 -25.63 -18.21
CA THR A 165 22.37 -24.73 -17.81
C THR A 165 22.22 -24.74 -16.30
N LEU A 166 22.13 -23.56 -15.70
CA LEU A 166 22.06 -23.38 -14.24
C LEU A 166 21.13 -22.20 -13.84
N MET A 167 20.79 -22.15 -12.57
CA MET A 167 20.26 -20.95 -11.97
C MET A 167 21.40 -19.93 -11.83
N ARG A 168 21.25 -18.72 -12.38
CA ARG A 168 22.32 -17.71 -12.35
C ARG A 168 22.78 -17.40 -10.93
N THR A 169 24.09 -17.33 -10.72
CA THR A 169 24.72 -17.05 -9.43
C THR A 169 24.96 -15.56 -9.19
N GLN A 170 24.76 -14.75 -10.22
CA GLN A 170 24.94 -13.29 -10.28
C GLN A 170 24.13 -12.71 -11.43
N THR A 171 23.96 -11.39 -11.46
CA THR A 171 23.29 -10.73 -12.60
C THR A 171 24.24 -10.29 -13.71
N SER A 172 25.54 -10.56 -13.58
CA SER A 172 26.58 -10.28 -14.60
C SER A 172 26.29 -10.85 -16.00
N PRO A 173 25.60 -12.00 -16.19
CA PRO A 173 25.18 -12.44 -17.51
C PRO A 173 24.41 -11.39 -18.32
N VAL A 174 23.61 -10.55 -17.65
CA VAL A 174 22.87 -9.47 -18.30
C VAL A 174 23.82 -8.42 -18.86
N GLN A 175 24.91 -8.12 -18.13
CA GLN A 175 25.95 -7.19 -18.60
C GLN A 175 26.59 -7.69 -19.92
N THR A 176 27.00 -8.98 -19.98
CA THR A 176 27.56 -9.55 -21.17
C THR A 176 26.61 -9.57 -22.35
N ARG A 177 25.35 -10.00 -22.11
CA ARG A 177 24.31 -10.01 -23.14
C ARG A 177 24.03 -8.61 -23.69
N THR A 178 24.05 -7.58 -22.83
CA THR A 178 23.83 -6.19 -23.24
C THR A 178 25.02 -5.67 -24.03
N MET A 179 26.26 -5.94 -23.60
CA MET A 179 27.45 -5.56 -24.36
C MET A 179 27.46 -6.20 -25.76
N GLU A 180 27.10 -7.47 -25.90
CA GLU A 180 26.99 -8.14 -27.20
C GLU A 180 25.94 -7.48 -28.11
N LYS A 181 24.78 -7.07 -27.56
CA LYS A 181 23.76 -6.33 -28.33
C LYS A 181 24.31 -5.01 -28.89
N HIS A 182 25.24 -4.35 -28.19
CA HIS A 182 25.88 -3.10 -28.60
C HIS A 182 26.96 -3.30 -29.71
N LYS A 183 27.33 -4.56 -29.99
CA LYS A 183 28.28 -4.92 -31.10
C LYS A 183 29.59 -4.11 -31.08
N GLY A 184 30.20 -3.99 -29.91
CA GLY A 184 31.44 -3.27 -29.72
C GLY A 184 31.35 -1.74 -29.81
N LYS A 185 30.15 -1.15 -29.66
CA LYS A 185 29.93 0.31 -29.70
C LYS A 185 29.41 0.80 -28.37
N GLY A 186 30.15 1.70 -27.74
CA GLY A 186 29.72 2.38 -26.51
C GLY A 186 29.02 3.72 -26.79
N PRO A 187 28.51 4.38 -25.74
CA PRO A 187 28.61 3.96 -24.36
C PRO A 187 27.60 2.86 -23.99
N VAL A 188 27.93 2.06 -22.97
CA VAL A 188 27.03 1.14 -22.30
C VAL A 188 26.97 1.55 -20.83
N LYS A 189 25.81 1.93 -20.34
CA LYS A 189 25.56 2.27 -18.93
C LYS A 189 24.29 1.60 -18.48
N ILE A 190 24.41 0.55 -17.71
CA ILE A 190 23.27 -0.27 -17.27
C ILE A 190 23.37 -0.63 -15.80
N ILE A 191 22.20 -0.89 -15.19
CA ILE A 191 22.07 -1.66 -13.97
C ILE A 191 21.18 -2.88 -14.23
N CYS A 192 21.46 -3.96 -13.54
CA CYS A 192 20.81 -5.25 -13.73
C CYS A 192 20.27 -5.75 -12.37
N PRO A 193 19.07 -5.33 -11.94
CA PRO A 193 18.43 -5.90 -10.76
C PRO A 193 17.88 -7.29 -11.06
N GLY A 194 17.96 -8.21 -10.09
CA GLY A 194 17.38 -9.53 -10.27
C GLY A 194 17.71 -10.52 -9.18
N LYS A 195 16.96 -11.62 -9.17
CA LYS A 195 17.20 -12.75 -8.28
C LYS A 195 18.42 -13.54 -8.75
N VAL A 196 19.17 -14.04 -7.79
CA VAL A 196 20.33 -14.90 -7.98
C VAL A 196 20.28 -16.06 -6.99
N TYR A 197 21.01 -17.14 -7.29
CA TYR A 197 20.88 -18.41 -6.60
C TYR A 197 22.26 -19.00 -6.31
N ARG A 198 22.50 -19.38 -5.05
CA ARG A 198 23.72 -20.05 -4.61
C ARG A 198 23.37 -21.18 -3.67
N ARG A 199 24.12 -22.27 -3.66
CA ARG A 199 23.88 -23.42 -2.77
C ARG A 199 24.36 -23.16 -1.34
N ASP A 200 24.20 -21.94 -0.86
CA ASP A 200 24.50 -21.57 0.51
C ASP A 200 23.45 -22.15 1.48
N ASN A 201 23.86 -22.46 2.69
CA ASN A 201 22.93 -22.76 3.77
C ASN A 201 22.26 -21.48 4.27
N ASP A 202 20.96 -21.53 4.47
CA ASP A 202 20.20 -20.38 5.01
C ASP A 202 20.56 -20.13 6.47
N ASP A 203 21.12 -18.95 6.73
CA ASP A 203 21.41 -18.44 8.07
C ASP A 203 20.93 -16.98 8.22
N ALA A 204 21.37 -16.27 9.25
CA ALA A 204 20.97 -14.88 9.47
C ALA A 204 21.55 -13.90 8.41
N THR A 205 22.56 -14.31 7.65
CA THR A 205 23.31 -13.46 6.71
C THR A 205 23.37 -14.00 5.28
N HIS A 206 23.05 -15.27 5.09
CA HIS A 206 23.08 -15.96 3.80
C HIS A 206 21.72 -16.58 3.49
N SER A 207 21.36 -16.61 2.21
CA SER A 207 20.19 -17.28 1.69
C SER A 207 20.53 -17.92 0.34
N HIS A 208 20.00 -19.12 0.08
CA HIS A 208 20.15 -19.80 -1.20
C HIS A 208 19.56 -19.02 -2.38
N GLN A 209 18.66 -18.09 -2.12
CA GLN A 209 18.09 -17.13 -3.06
C GLN A 209 18.20 -15.73 -2.46
N PHE A 210 18.68 -14.76 -3.23
CA PHE A 210 18.71 -13.36 -2.84
C PHE A 210 18.62 -12.44 -4.06
N MET A 211 18.48 -11.12 -3.82
CA MET A 211 18.42 -10.11 -4.87
C MET A 211 19.78 -9.44 -5.02
N GLN A 212 20.20 -9.23 -6.25
CA GLN A 212 21.42 -8.52 -6.57
C GLN A 212 21.14 -7.40 -7.56
N ILE A 213 21.82 -6.29 -7.41
CA ILE A 213 21.88 -5.23 -8.44
C ILE A 213 23.34 -5.11 -8.84
N GLU A 214 23.63 -5.36 -10.11
CA GLU A 214 24.93 -5.08 -10.67
C GLU A 214 24.85 -3.91 -11.63
N GLY A 215 25.93 -3.15 -11.72
CA GLY A 215 26.05 -2.05 -12.66
C GLY A 215 27.29 -2.22 -13.55
N LEU A 216 27.14 -1.75 -14.78
CA LEU A 216 28.20 -1.71 -15.80
C LEU A 216 28.24 -0.34 -16.46
N CYS A 217 29.43 0.19 -16.56
CA CYS A 217 29.69 1.38 -17.40
C CYS A 217 30.87 1.07 -18.32
N VAL A 218 30.67 1.10 -19.64
CA VAL A 218 31.71 0.91 -20.65
C VAL A 218 31.69 2.07 -21.61
N ASP A 219 32.80 2.79 -21.72
CA ASP A 219 32.99 3.86 -22.67
C ASP A 219 34.48 4.09 -22.90
N ARG A 220 34.81 5.10 -23.69
CA ARG A 220 36.18 5.59 -23.82
C ARG A 220 36.56 6.39 -22.58
N ASN A 221 37.81 6.22 -22.12
CA ASN A 221 38.38 6.98 -20.99
C ASN A 221 37.70 6.78 -19.62
N ILE A 222 37.05 5.63 -19.39
CA ILE A 222 36.54 5.26 -18.08
C ILE A 222 37.70 4.85 -17.15
N SER A 223 37.65 5.28 -15.90
CA SER A 223 38.70 5.09 -14.90
C SER A 223 38.18 4.62 -13.55
N MET A 224 39.10 4.20 -12.67
CA MET A 224 38.79 3.92 -11.25
C MET A 224 38.20 5.12 -10.51
N SER A 225 38.54 6.35 -10.95
CA SER A 225 37.96 7.56 -10.36
C SER A 225 36.47 7.70 -10.66
N ASP A 226 36.05 7.29 -11.87
CA ASP A 226 34.64 7.31 -12.25
C ASP A 226 33.85 6.26 -11.46
N LEU A 227 34.43 5.05 -11.28
CA LEU A 227 33.86 4.04 -10.39
C LEU A 227 33.72 4.59 -8.96
N LYS A 228 34.79 5.16 -8.41
CA LYS A 228 34.76 5.71 -7.06
C LYS A 228 33.69 6.78 -6.91
N GLY A 229 33.62 7.76 -7.81
CA GLY A 229 32.62 8.83 -7.77
C GLY A 229 31.17 8.30 -7.85
N THR A 230 30.93 7.31 -8.70
CA THR A 230 29.64 6.63 -8.81
C THR A 230 29.24 5.99 -7.48
N LEU A 231 30.15 5.22 -6.88
CA LEU A 231 29.89 4.51 -5.63
C LEU A 231 29.79 5.44 -4.40
N GLU A 232 30.52 6.54 -4.38
CA GLU A 232 30.33 7.61 -3.37
C GLU A 232 28.93 8.18 -3.42
N THR A 233 28.41 8.42 -4.61
CA THR A 233 27.02 8.91 -4.80
C THR A 233 26.01 7.90 -4.27
N VAL A 234 26.18 6.60 -4.59
CA VAL A 234 25.34 5.54 -4.06
C VAL A 234 25.40 5.46 -2.53
N ALA A 235 26.59 5.48 -1.95
CA ALA A 235 26.77 5.39 -0.49
C ALA A 235 26.10 6.55 0.25
N LYS A 236 26.24 7.78 -0.27
CA LYS A 236 25.60 8.97 0.30
C LYS A 236 24.08 8.91 0.19
N LYS A 237 23.56 8.53 -0.95
CA LYS A 237 22.11 8.42 -1.16
C LYS A 237 21.46 7.35 -0.29
N MET A 238 22.09 6.18 -0.16
CA MET A 238 21.53 5.04 0.58
C MET A 238 21.72 5.15 2.09
N PHE A 239 22.81 5.74 2.56
CA PHE A 239 23.23 5.70 3.96
C PHE A 239 23.43 7.08 4.60
N GLY A 240 23.24 8.16 3.85
CA GLY A 240 23.33 9.56 4.30
C GLY A 240 24.57 10.31 3.81
N GLU A 241 24.43 11.62 3.66
CA GLU A 241 25.42 12.54 3.05
C GLU A 241 26.82 12.52 3.70
N GLU A 242 26.89 12.20 4.99
CA GLU A 242 28.13 12.13 5.78
C GLU A 242 28.89 10.81 5.57
N ARG A 243 28.48 9.98 4.62
CA ARG A 243 29.10 8.67 4.41
C ARG A 243 30.32 8.80 3.50
N GLU A 244 31.40 8.16 3.92
CA GLU A 244 32.61 8.00 3.15
C GLU A 244 32.74 6.56 2.67
N ILE A 245 33.39 6.35 1.54
CA ILE A 245 33.75 5.01 1.06
C ILE A 245 35.24 4.77 1.15
N ARG A 246 35.60 3.50 1.30
CA ARG A 246 36.97 3.00 1.29
C ARG A 246 37.04 1.84 0.29
N LEU A 247 38.03 1.90 -0.62
CA LEU A 247 38.30 0.82 -1.56
C LEU A 247 39.44 -0.04 -0.98
N ARG A 248 39.19 -1.34 -0.82
CA ARG A 248 40.21 -2.32 -0.44
C ARG A 248 40.54 -3.20 -1.64
N PRO A 249 41.82 -3.48 -1.94
CA PRO A 249 42.19 -4.44 -3.00
C PRO A 249 41.53 -5.80 -2.78
N SER A 250 41.00 -6.37 -3.86
CA SER A 250 40.38 -7.71 -3.89
C SER A 250 40.69 -8.40 -5.22
N PHE A 251 40.15 -9.57 -5.44
CA PHE A 251 40.28 -10.31 -6.68
C PHE A 251 38.94 -10.86 -7.13
N PHE A 252 38.57 -10.51 -8.37
CA PHE A 252 37.47 -11.13 -9.10
C PHE A 252 37.93 -11.43 -10.52
N PRO A 253 37.63 -12.62 -11.09
CA PRO A 253 38.12 -13.02 -12.43
C PRO A 253 37.70 -12.07 -13.55
N PHE A 254 36.56 -11.41 -13.41
CA PHE A 254 35.95 -10.54 -14.41
C PHE A 254 36.34 -9.06 -14.29
N THR A 255 37.15 -8.68 -13.27
CA THR A 255 37.63 -7.30 -13.08
C THR A 255 39.12 -7.27 -12.72
N GLU A 256 39.81 -6.22 -13.21
CA GLU A 256 41.23 -5.95 -12.86
C GLU A 256 41.52 -4.44 -13.08
N PRO A 257 41.88 -3.68 -12.04
CA PRO A 257 41.91 -4.07 -10.63
C PRO A 257 40.52 -4.30 -10.05
N SER A 258 40.46 -5.19 -9.03
CA SER A 258 39.27 -5.48 -8.26
C SER A 258 39.36 -4.86 -6.89
N VAL A 259 38.21 -4.43 -6.34
CA VAL A 259 38.11 -3.82 -5.01
C VAL A 259 36.84 -4.30 -4.29
N GLU A 260 36.96 -4.43 -2.99
CA GLU A 260 35.83 -4.44 -2.09
C GLU A 260 35.58 -3.02 -1.61
N VAL A 261 34.33 -2.65 -1.47
CA VAL A 261 33.91 -1.30 -1.10
C VAL A 261 33.26 -1.30 0.27
N ASP A 262 33.88 -0.57 1.17
CA ASP A 262 33.37 -0.35 2.51
C ASP A 262 32.77 1.04 2.62
N VAL A 263 31.70 1.17 3.42
CA VAL A 263 31.11 2.45 3.82
C VAL A 263 31.44 2.73 5.30
N SER A 264 31.66 3.99 5.65
CA SER A 264 31.84 4.39 7.04
C SER A 264 30.61 4.02 7.88
N CYS A 265 30.81 3.41 9.04
CA CYS A 265 29.74 2.84 9.85
C CYS A 265 28.72 3.91 10.26
N PHE A 266 27.47 3.73 9.87
CA PHE A 266 26.38 4.66 10.15
C PHE A 266 26.04 4.75 11.65
N LYS A 267 26.31 3.68 12.45
CA LYS A 267 25.99 3.66 13.88
C LYS A 267 27.04 4.43 14.73
N CYS A 268 28.31 4.32 14.39
CA CYS A 268 29.40 4.92 15.20
C CYS A 268 30.15 6.04 14.49
N GLY A 269 29.79 6.39 13.26
CA GLY A 269 30.47 7.44 12.49
C GLY A 269 31.97 7.15 12.28
N GLY A 270 32.35 5.87 12.08
CA GLY A 270 33.74 5.47 11.88
C GLY A 270 34.56 5.20 13.13
N LYS A 271 34.00 5.41 14.35
CA LYS A 271 34.74 5.27 15.62
C LYS A 271 34.97 3.82 16.09
N GLY A 272 34.24 2.87 15.51
CA GLY A 272 34.20 1.47 15.93
C GLY A 272 33.03 1.15 16.86
N CYS A 273 32.31 0.05 16.60
CA CYS A 273 31.23 -0.46 17.43
C CYS A 273 30.96 -1.94 17.12
N SER A 274 30.03 -2.58 17.82
CA SER A 274 29.66 -3.99 17.59
C SER A 274 29.16 -4.27 16.18
N VAL A 275 28.45 -3.33 15.54
CA VAL A 275 27.93 -3.48 14.16
C VAL A 275 29.06 -3.56 13.14
N CYS A 276 30.06 -2.72 13.24
CA CYS A 276 31.23 -2.72 12.36
C CYS A 276 32.39 -3.59 12.89
N LYS A 277 32.17 -4.40 13.93
CA LYS A 277 33.19 -5.23 14.56
C LYS A 277 34.44 -4.42 14.95
N GLN A 278 34.24 -3.23 15.50
CA GLN A 278 35.28 -2.26 15.95
C GLN A 278 36.13 -1.66 14.80
N THR A 279 35.85 -1.94 13.53
CA THR A 279 36.67 -1.45 12.40
C THR A 279 36.34 -0.03 11.98
N GLY A 280 35.13 0.47 12.31
CA GLY A 280 34.59 1.73 11.80
C GLY A 280 34.03 1.65 10.39
N TRP A 281 34.16 0.53 9.69
CA TRP A 281 33.80 0.31 8.28
C TRP A 281 32.90 -0.92 8.12
N ILE A 282 32.04 -0.87 7.12
CA ILE A 282 31.10 -1.95 6.78
C ILE A 282 31.21 -2.23 5.28
N GLU A 283 31.56 -3.44 4.91
CA GLU A 283 31.56 -3.89 3.53
C GLU A 283 30.16 -3.95 2.95
N ILE A 284 29.97 -3.37 1.77
CA ILE A 284 28.67 -3.26 1.10
C ILE A 284 28.60 -3.91 -0.26
N LEU A 285 29.73 -3.93 -1.03
CA LEU A 285 29.76 -4.47 -2.38
C LEU A 285 31.17 -4.76 -2.88
N GLY A 286 31.26 -5.58 -3.96
CA GLY A 286 32.45 -5.77 -4.76
C GLY A 286 32.39 -4.97 -6.07
N ALA A 287 33.53 -4.47 -6.54
CA ALA A 287 33.62 -3.68 -7.77
C ALA A 287 35.00 -3.79 -8.43
N GLY A 288 35.15 -3.25 -9.63
CA GLY A 288 36.45 -3.14 -10.31
C GLY A 288 36.35 -2.66 -11.73
N MET A 289 37.50 -2.50 -12.36
CA MET A 289 37.56 -2.24 -13.80
C MET A 289 37.29 -3.53 -14.55
N VAL A 290 36.47 -3.48 -15.58
CA VAL A 290 36.13 -4.66 -16.38
C VAL A 290 37.40 -5.26 -17.02
N HIS A 291 37.58 -6.55 -16.82
CA HIS A 291 38.77 -7.25 -17.38
C HIS A 291 38.77 -7.16 -18.90
N PRO A 292 39.94 -6.91 -19.56
CA PRO A 292 40.03 -6.82 -21.02
C PRO A 292 39.41 -8.01 -21.76
N ASN A 293 39.63 -9.24 -21.28
CA ASN A 293 39.04 -10.43 -21.87
C ASN A 293 37.51 -10.41 -21.93
N VAL A 294 36.86 -9.86 -20.89
CA VAL A 294 35.36 -9.71 -20.84
C VAL A 294 34.90 -8.73 -21.92
N LEU A 295 35.61 -7.61 -22.10
CA LEU A 295 35.31 -6.65 -23.17
C LEU A 295 35.49 -7.30 -24.55
N GLU A 296 36.60 -8.00 -24.79
CA GLU A 296 36.90 -8.62 -26.07
C GLU A 296 35.92 -9.76 -26.41
N MET A 297 35.54 -10.59 -25.44
CA MET A 297 34.52 -11.62 -25.63
C MET A 297 33.15 -11.04 -25.97
N ALA A 298 32.82 -9.85 -25.44
CA ALA A 298 31.61 -9.14 -25.77
C ALA A 298 31.70 -8.28 -27.04
N GLY A 299 32.84 -8.34 -27.77
CA GLY A 299 33.09 -7.70 -29.06
C GLY A 299 33.58 -6.23 -28.97
N PHE A 300 34.02 -5.76 -27.81
CA PHE A 300 34.61 -4.45 -27.61
C PHE A 300 36.14 -4.50 -27.76
N ASP A 301 36.74 -3.54 -28.45
CA ASP A 301 38.16 -3.36 -28.49
C ASP A 301 38.71 -2.82 -27.17
N SER A 302 39.35 -3.67 -26.37
CA SER A 302 39.86 -3.33 -25.04
C SER A 302 40.95 -2.27 -25.04
N LYS A 303 41.52 -1.91 -26.21
CA LYS A 303 42.48 -0.82 -26.38
C LYS A 303 41.77 0.55 -26.51
N GLN A 304 40.52 0.56 -26.91
CA GLN A 304 39.73 1.78 -27.12
C GLN A 304 38.66 2.00 -26.04
N TYR A 305 38.15 0.91 -25.47
CA TYR A 305 37.11 0.94 -24.47
C TYR A 305 37.61 0.42 -23.13
N GLN A 306 37.17 1.04 -22.10
CA GLN A 306 37.37 0.65 -20.71
C GLN A 306 36.02 0.65 -20.01
N GLY A 307 35.92 -0.02 -18.90
CA GLY A 307 34.68 -0.02 -18.13
C GLY A 307 34.93 -0.36 -16.68
N PHE A 308 33.92 -0.08 -15.87
CA PHE A 308 33.85 -0.58 -14.51
C PHE A 308 32.55 -1.34 -14.29
N ALA A 309 32.60 -2.27 -13.36
CA ALA A 309 31.43 -2.99 -12.89
C ALA A 309 31.41 -3.06 -11.35
N PHE A 310 30.24 -3.20 -10.80
CA PHE A 310 30.03 -3.42 -9.38
C PHE A 310 28.81 -4.32 -9.16
N GLY A 311 28.76 -5.01 -8.01
CA GLY A 311 27.63 -5.86 -7.63
C GLY A 311 27.30 -5.75 -6.15
N MET A 312 26.05 -5.43 -5.83
CA MET A 312 25.57 -5.27 -4.46
C MET A 312 24.37 -6.20 -4.17
N GLY A 313 24.36 -6.82 -2.99
CA GLY A 313 23.21 -7.56 -2.50
C GLY A 313 22.14 -6.59 -1.95
N VAL A 314 20.93 -6.66 -2.47
CA VAL A 314 19.82 -5.77 -2.06
C VAL A 314 19.47 -5.96 -0.60
N GLU A 315 19.44 -7.23 -0.14
CA GLU A 315 19.19 -7.56 1.27
C GLU A 315 20.24 -6.92 2.18
N ARG A 316 21.51 -6.94 1.77
CA ARG A 316 22.58 -6.32 2.56
C ARG A 316 22.36 -4.82 2.75
N ILE A 317 21.96 -4.13 1.68
CA ILE A 317 21.64 -2.71 1.72
C ILE A 317 20.39 -2.47 2.60
N ALA A 318 19.34 -3.27 2.42
CA ALA A 318 18.11 -3.18 3.22
C ALA A 318 18.34 -3.46 4.70
N MET A 319 19.12 -4.51 5.03
CA MET A 319 19.49 -4.84 6.41
C MET A 319 20.22 -3.69 7.08
N LEU A 320 21.19 -3.08 6.39
CA LEU A 320 21.95 -1.94 6.92
C LEU A 320 21.08 -0.70 7.05
N LYS A 321 20.23 -0.41 6.07
CA LYS A 321 19.37 0.78 6.04
C LYS A 321 18.29 0.74 7.12
N TYR A 322 17.66 -0.41 7.32
CA TYR A 322 16.53 -0.56 8.25
C TYR A 322 16.89 -1.20 9.59
N GLY A 323 18.14 -1.59 9.78
CA GLY A 323 18.61 -2.23 11.03
C GLY A 323 18.05 -3.64 11.22
N ILE A 324 17.85 -4.38 10.13
CA ILE A 324 17.36 -5.76 10.12
C ILE A 324 18.56 -6.69 10.34
N ASP A 325 18.46 -7.59 11.30
CA ASP A 325 19.56 -8.45 11.74
C ASP A 325 19.54 -9.87 11.15
N ASP A 326 18.44 -10.24 10.49
CA ASP A 326 18.25 -11.57 9.91
C ASP A 326 17.63 -11.48 8.49
N ILE A 327 18.35 -11.97 7.49
CA ILE A 327 17.94 -11.96 6.07
C ILE A 327 16.63 -12.75 5.84
N ARG A 328 16.37 -13.77 6.65
CA ARG A 328 15.18 -14.63 6.52
C ARG A 328 13.88 -13.88 6.71
N HIS A 329 13.88 -12.75 7.42
CA HIS A 329 12.69 -11.91 7.57
C HIS A 329 12.13 -11.40 6.23
N PHE A 330 12.97 -11.22 5.23
CA PHE A 330 12.52 -10.81 3.89
C PHE A 330 11.70 -11.88 3.17
N TYR A 331 11.89 -13.14 3.52
CA TYR A 331 11.34 -14.29 2.78
C TYR A 331 10.25 -15.06 3.50
N THR A 332 10.05 -14.82 4.81
CA THR A 332 9.02 -15.50 5.61
C THR A 332 7.62 -14.97 5.40
N ASN A 333 7.45 -13.85 4.69
CA ASN A 333 6.17 -13.19 4.41
C ASN A 333 5.34 -12.88 5.67
N ASP A 334 5.99 -12.56 6.79
CA ASP A 334 5.31 -12.17 8.02
C ASP A 334 4.68 -10.77 7.89
N VAL A 335 3.34 -10.72 7.97
CA VAL A 335 2.59 -9.46 7.82
C VAL A 335 2.98 -8.42 8.89
N ARG A 336 3.40 -8.85 10.10
CA ARG A 336 3.86 -7.97 11.17
C ARG A 336 5.17 -7.29 10.79
N PHE A 337 6.08 -8.02 10.18
CA PHE A 337 7.33 -7.48 9.63
C PHE A 337 7.03 -6.51 8.46
N LEU A 338 6.29 -6.96 7.46
CA LEU A 338 6.00 -6.17 6.28
C LEU A 338 5.20 -4.88 6.59
N SER A 339 4.32 -4.92 7.59
CA SER A 339 3.53 -3.74 7.97
C SER A 339 4.36 -2.57 8.54
N GLN A 340 5.61 -2.80 8.94
CA GLN A 340 6.52 -1.76 9.42
C GLN A 340 7.03 -0.84 8.30
N PHE A 341 6.93 -1.27 7.04
CA PHE A 341 7.37 -0.53 5.86
C PHE A 341 6.23 0.23 5.16
N LYS A 342 5.09 0.39 5.80
CA LYS A 342 4.03 1.28 5.32
C LYS A 342 4.57 2.71 5.32
N GLN A 343 4.71 3.28 4.13
CA GLN A 343 4.89 4.72 4.02
C GLN A 343 3.58 5.39 4.45
N ALA A 344 3.71 6.34 5.37
CA ALA A 344 2.59 7.17 5.82
C ALA A 344 2.11 8.08 4.68
#